data_be02f05235dad27a048bd4cf6b2105da
#
_entry.id   be02f05235dad27a048bd4cf6b2105da
#
_cell.length_a   1.000
_cell.length_b   1.000
_cell.length_c   1.000
_cell.angle_alpha   90.00
_cell.angle_beta   90.00
_cell.angle_gamma   90.00
#
_symmetry.space_group_name_H-M   'P 1'
#
loop_
_entity.id
_entity.type
_entity.pdbx_description
1 polymer ?
#
loop_
_entity_poly.entity_id
_entity_poly.type
_entity_poly.pdbx_seq_one_letter_code
_entity_poly.pdbx_strand_id
1 'polypeptide(L)'
;DLGIFEGRSHHYPSYIAKDTVKEGNRLAKELSTIGIQAADVFLQTGEEPPVAAANNPDESVRANNRRLFLKTLDFASVLGCSHITGLPGVSHKGTSLADDWKRSCEETYWRIETARANNVVYAIEPHVGSILPDADTTLQFINDCPGITLTLDYGHFIYQGHSNASVHPLIPHASHFHARAGAKGKLQTIVKENEIDFKTIISRFKETGYSGYICMEYVYVDWEGCNRTDNVSETILLHQLLNQLSNS
;
A
#
# COMPACT_ATOMS: atom_id res chain seq x y z
N ASP A 1 2.98 2.64 -9.93
CA ASP A 1 1.83 2.74 -9.03
C ASP A 1 1.15 4.09 -9.14
N LEU A 2 -0.14 4.11 -8.85
CA LEU A 2 -0.95 5.31 -8.87
C LEU A 2 -1.53 5.57 -7.47
N GLY A 3 -0.89 6.44 -6.71
CA GLY A 3 -1.42 6.92 -5.44
C GLY A 3 -2.62 7.85 -5.68
N ILE A 4 -3.80 7.44 -5.22
CA ILE A 4 -5.02 8.27 -5.24
C ILE A 4 -5.41 8.62 -3.80
N PHE A 5 -4.79 9.69 -3.30
CA PHE A 5 -4.92 10.14 -1.92
C PHE A 5 -5.75 11.41 -1.87
N GLU A 6 -6.81 11.42 -1.08
CA GLU A 6 -7.70 12.58 -0.95
C GLU A 6 -6.91 13.82 -0.51
N GLY A 7 -7.02 14.90 -1.30
CA GLY A 7 -6.38 16.18 -1.03
C GLY A 7 -4.85 16.24 -1.20
N ARG A 8 -4.17 15.15 -1.54
CA ARG A 8 -2.69 15.10 -1.58
C ARG A 8 -2.08 14.69 -2.91
N SER A 9 -2.78 13.92 -3.74
CA SER A 9 -2.28 13.48 -5.04
C SER A 9 -2.89 14.28 -6.19
N HIS A 10 -2.30 14.16 -7.40
CA HIS A 10 -2.87 14.77 -8.61
C HIS A 10 -4.22 14.16 -9.01
N HIS A 11 -4.44 12.90 -8.62
CA HIS A 11 -5.69 12.17 -8.81
C HIS A 11 -6.18 11.73 -7.43
N TYR A 12 -7.28 12.27 -6.96
CA TYR A 12 -7.83 11.91 -5.66
C TYR A 12 -9.23 11.29 -5.78
N PRO A 13 -9.62 10.43 -4.83
CA PRO A 13 -10.80 9.57 -4.96
C PRO A 13 -12.09 10.32 -5.27
N SER A 14 -12.35 11.44 -4.58
CA SER A 14 -13.56 12.22 -4.79
C SER A 14 -13.63 12.90 -6.16
N TYR A 15 -12.48 13.21 -6.77
CA TYR A 15 -12.39 13.75 -8.13
C TYR A 15 -12.64 12.66 -9.17
N ILE A 16 -11.92 11.53 -9.07
CA ILE A 16 -12.08 10.38 -9.97
C ILE A 16 -13.52 9.87 -9.95
N ALA A 17 -14.16 9.83 -8.78
CA ALA A 17 -15.53 9.36 -8.61
C ALA A 17 -16.59 10.19 -9.35
N LYS A 18 -16.26 11.40 -9.82
CA LYS A 18 -17.18 12.24 -10.61
C LYS A 18 -17.39 11.71 -12.03
N ASP A 19 -16.32 11.23 -12.66
CA ASP A 19 -16.36 10.61 -13.99
C ASP A 19 -15.20 9.61 -14.14
N THR A 20 -15.39 8.46 -13.56
CA THR A 20 -14.39 7.40 -13.45
C THR A 20 -13.87 6.92 -14.80
N VAL A 21 -14.78 6.77 -15.77
CA VAL A 21 -14.45 6.27 -17.11
C VAL A 21 -13.61 7.29 -17.88
N LYS A 22 -13.99 8.55 -17.84
CA LYS A 22 -13.26 9.63 -18.50
C LYS A 22 -11.84 9.76 -17.98
N GLU A 23 -11.69 9.82 -16.65
CA GLU A 23 -10.37 9.97 -16.03
C GLU A 23 -9.50 8.73 -16.23
N GLY A 24 -10.08 7.53 -16.11
CA GLY A 24 -9.39 6.27 -16.39
C GLY A 24 -8.89 6.20 -17.84
N ASN A 25 -9.74 6.52 -18.82
CA ASN A 25 -9.35 6.51 -20.24
C ASN A 25 -8.26 7.57 -20.55
N ARG A 26 -8.37 8.77 -19.94
CA ARG A 26 -7.36 9.81 -20.11
C ARG A 26 -6.00 9.32 -19.64
N LEU A 27 -5.93 8.77 -18.43
CA LEU A 27 -4.67 8.31 -17.85
C LEU A 27 -4.15 7.05 -18.55
N ALA A 28 -5.00 6.10 -18.91
CA ALA A 28 -4.61 4.91 -19.68
C ALA A 28 -3.94 5.30 -21.01
N LYS A 29 -4.49 6.33 -21.70
CA LYS A 29 -3.87 6.86 -22.93
C LYS A 29 -2.51 7.50 -22.66
N GLU A 30 -2.37 8.28 -21.59
CA GLU A 30 -1.10 8.91 -21.23
C GLU A 30 -0.02 7.85 -20.93
N LEU A 31 -0.34 6.85 -20.09
CA LEU A 31 0.55 5.74 -19.77
C LEU A 31 0.96 4.94 -21.01
N SER A 32 0.00 4.62 -21.88
CA SER A 32 0.24 3.91 -23.15
C SER A 32 1.18 4.70 -24.08
N THR A 33 1.08 6.03 -24.11
CA THR A 33 1.93 6.89 -24.96
C THR A 33 3.41 6.78 -24.57
N ILE A 34 3.69 6.52 -23.30
CA ILE A 34 5.08 6.36 -22.79
C ILE A 34 5.45 4.88 -22.55
N GLY A 35 4.59 3.94 -22.97
CA GLY A 35 4.87 2.51 -22.95
C GLY A 35 4.88 1.89 -21.53
N ILE A 36 4.18 2.47 -20.57
CA ILE A 36 4.06 1.93 -19.20
C ILE A 36 2.62 1.52 -18.88
N GLN A 37 2.46 0.64 -17.90
CA GLN A 37 1.18 0.15 -17.39
C GLN A 37 1.06 0.49 -15.91
N ALA A 38 -0.19 0.62 -15.42
CA ALA A 38 -0.45 0.73 -13.99
C ALA A 38 -0.26 -0.63 -13.31
N ALA A 39 0.64 -0.69 -12.34
CA ALA A 39 0.91 -1.90 -11.56
C ALA A 39 -0.04 -2.01 -10.36
N ASP A 40 -0.36 -0.89 -9.71
CA ASP A 40 -1.25 -0.79 -8.57
C ASP A 40 -2.01 0.53 -8.57
N VAL A 41 -3.18 0.55 -7.91
CA VAL A 41 -3.90 1.75 -7.54
C VAL A 41 -3.99 1.82 -6.02
N PHE A 42 -3.23 2.72 -5.41
CA PHE A 42 -3.20 2.88 -3.96
C PHE A 42 -4.26 3.90 -3.51
N LEU A 43 -5.29 3.42 -2.82
CA LEU A 43 -6.44 4.20 -2.37
C LEU A 43 -6.31 4.66 -0.91
N GLN A 44 -6.31 5.99 -0.69
CA GLN A 44 -6.52 6.60 0.61
C GLN A 44 -7.72 7.58 0.53
N THR A 45 -8.80 7.28 1.26
CA THR A 45 -10.08 8.00 1.17
C THR A 45 -10.15 9.28 2.00
N GLY A 46 -9.22 9.53 2.92
CA GLY A 46 -9.11 10.75 3.72
C GLY A 46 -7.80 11.48 3.49
N GLU A 47 -7.74 12.76 3.86
CA GLU A 47 -6.51 13.57 3.80
C GLU A 47 -5.41 12.98 4.70
N GLU A 48 -5.81 12.37 5.81
CA GLU A 48 -4.95 11.61 6.73
C GLU A 48 -5.56 10.23 6.98
N PRO A 49 -4.74 9.18 7.25
CA PRO A 49 -5.26 7.84 7.48
C PRO A 49 -6.38 7.74 8.53
N PRO A 50 -6.35 8.49 9.67
CA PRO A 50 -7.42 8.41 10.66
C PRO A 50 -8.72 9.11 10.25
N VAL A 51 -8.67 10.11 9.37
CA VAL A 51 -9.83 10.99 9.05
C VAL A 51 -10.95 10.20 8.39
N ALA A 52 -10.61 9.34 7.45
CA ALA A 52 -11.56 8.48 6.77
C ALA A 52 -11.03 7.04 6.70
N ALA A 53 -10.57 6.53 7.84
CA ALA A 53 -10.08 5.16 7.95
C ALA A 53 -11.14 4.14 7.51
N ALA A 54 -10.69 3.03 6.94
CA ALA A 54 -11.58 1.94 6.50
C ALA A 54 -12.48 1.47 7.63
N ASN A 55 -11.96 1.40 8.86
CA ASN A 55 -12.64 0.96 10.07
C ASN A 55 -13.25 2.11 10.90
N ASN A 56 -13.52 3.27 10.31
CA ASN A 56 -14.08 4.43 11.02
C ASN A 56 -15.33 4.03 11.81
N PRO A 57 -15.49 4.46 13.09
CA PRO A 57 -16.67 4.15 13.88
C PRO A 57 -17.98 4.72 13.30
N ASP A 58 -17.92 5.83 12.56
CA ASP A 58 -19.09 6.40 11.87
C ASP A 58 -19.41 5.58 10.60
N GLU A 59 -20.61 5.00 10.59
CA GLU A 59 -21.10 4.20 9.47
C GLU A 59 -21.23 5.01 8.18
N SER A 60 -21.57 6.29 8.27
CA SER A 60 -21.68 7.16 7.08
C SER A 60 -20.33 7.36 6.38
N VAL A 61 -19.25 7.43 7.16
CA VAL A 61 -17.87 7.50 6.64
C VAL A 61 -17.51 6.17 5.96
N ARG A 62 -17.80 5.03 6.60
CA ARG A 62 -17.55 3.71 5.99
C ARG A 62 -18.35 3.51 4.71
N ALA A 63 -19.63 3.92 4.70
CA ALA A 63 -20.48 3.84 3.50
C ALA A 63 -19.91 4.68 2.34
N ASN A 64 -19.41 5.89 2.62
CA ASN A 64 -18.72 6.69 1.61
C ASN A 64 -17.41 6.03 1.14
N ASN A 65 -16.63 5.44 2.05
CA ASN A 65 -15.40 4.71 1.69
C ASN A 65 -15.69 3.52 0.78
N ARG A 66 -16.76 2.76 1.05
CA ARG A 66 -17.20 1.68 0.17
C ARG A 66 -17.60 2.20 -1.22
N ARG A 67 -18.33 3.32 -1.27
CA ARG A 67 -18.68 3.96 -2.55
C ARG A 67 -17.44 4.39 -3.34
N LEU A 68 -16.45 4.99 -2.68
CA LEU A 68 -15.18 5.39 -3.32
C LEU A 68 -14.38 4.16 -3.76
N PHE A 69 -14.37 3.09 -2.99
CA PHE A 69 -13.72 1.83 -3.37
C PHE A 69 -14.33 1.23 -4.65
N LEU A 70 -15.66 1.20 -4.78
CA LEU A 70 -16.33 0.76 -6.01
C LEU A 70 -15.91 1.60 -7.21
N LYS A 71 -15.81 2.93 -7.03
CA LYS A 71 -15.31 3.83 -8.08
C LYS A 71 -13.84 3.60 -8.41
N THR A 72 -13.03 3.21 -7.42
CA THR A 72 -11.64 2.84 -7.64
C THR A 72 -11.53 1.53 -8.44
N LEU A 73 -12.41 0.55 -8.19
CA LEU A 73 -12.48 -0.67 -9.00
C LEU A 73 -12.83 -0.37 -10.47
N ASP A 74 -13.85 0.48 -10.71
CA ASP A 74 -14.19 0.93 -12.06
C ASP A 74 -12.98 1.62 -12.74
N PHE A 75 -12.27 2.47 -12.00
CA PHE A 75 -11.09 3.19 -12.47
C PHE A 75 -9.93 2.23 -12.80
N ALA A 76 -9.61 1.29 -11.91
CA ALA A 76 -8.58 0.29 -12.12
C ALA A 76 -8.89 -0.59 -13.33
N SER A 77 -10.16 -0.99 -13.51
CA SER A 77 -10.61 -1.75 -14.69
C SER A 77 -10.36 -1.00 -15.99
N VAL A 78 -10.68 0.30 -16.05
CA VAL A 78 -10.44 1.14 -17.24
C VAL A 78 -8.94 1.29 -17.52
N LEU A 79 -8.11 1.37 -16.47
CA LEU A 79 -6.65 1.42 -16.59
C LEU A 79 -6.02 0.09 -17.03
N GLY A 80 -6.77 -1.02 -16.95
CA GLY A 80 -6.20 -2.37 -17.11
C GLY A 80 -5.35 -2.81 -15.91
N CYS A 81 -5.54 -2.19 -14.73
CA CYS A 81 -4.85 -2.53 -13.50
C CYS A 81 -5.67 -3.56 -12.70
N SER A 82 -5.04 -4.67 -12.33
CA SER A 82 -5.68 -5.76 -11.58
C SER A 82 -5.28 -5.82 -10.10
N HIS A 83 -4.71 -4.75 -9.57
CA HIS A 83 -4.29 -4.66 -8.17
C HIS A 83 -4.72 -3.33 -7.54
N ILE A 84 -5.23 -3.39 -6.31
CA ILE A 84 -5.59 -2.22 -5.52
C ILE A 84 -5.03 -2.38 -4.12
N THR A 85 -4.27 -1.40 -3.68
CA THR A 85 -3.81 -1.26 -2.30
C THR A 85 -4.73 -0.33 -1.51
N GLY A 86 -5.02 -0.70 -0.28
CA GLY A 86 -5.68 0.15 0.70
C GLY A 86 -5.02 0.08 2.06
N LEU A 87 -5.57 0.81 3.04
CA LEU A 87 -5.05 0.84 4.40
C LEU A 87 -5.88 -0.03 5.33
N PRO A 88 -5.26 -0.72 6.32
CA PRO A 88 -5.95 -1.66 7.21
C PRO A 88 -6.90 -0.99 8.21
N GLY A 89 -6.77 0.31 8.41
CA GLY A 89 -7.46 1.06 9.46
C GLY A 89 -6.56 1.44 10.62
N VAL A 90 -7.14 2.11 11.60
CA VAL A 90 -6.43 2.68 12.75
C VAL A 90 -7.19 2.39 14.05
N SER A 91 -6.54 2.61 15.20
CA SER A 91 -7.22 2.68 16.49
C SER A 91 -7.88 4.04 16.66
N HIS A 92 -9.15 4.07 17.07
CA HIS A 92 -9.92 5.30 17.25
C HIS A 92 -10.08 5.66 18.72
N LYS A 93 -9.95 6.96 19.02
CA LYS A 93 -10.22 7.45 20.37
C LYS A 93 -11.71 7.26 20.71
N GLY A 94 -11.96 6.63 21.84
CA GLY A 94 -13.32 6.41 22.34
C GLY A 94 -13.97 5.08 21.91
N THR A 95 -13.25 4.25 21.17
CA THR A 95 -13.63 2.86 20.87
C THR A 95 -12.63 1.88 21.49
N SER A 96 -13.03 0.62 21.64
CA SER A 96 -12.09 -0.43 22.05
C SER A 96 -11.26 -0.91 20.86
N LEU A 97 -10.03 -1.38 21.12
CA LEU A 97 -9.19 -2.00 20.09
C LEU A 97 -9.90 -3.21 19.45
N ALA A 98 -10.66 -3.98 20.23
CA ALA A 98 -11.42 -5.12 19.72
C ALA A 98 -12.52 -4.69 18.72
N ASP A 99 -13.21 -3.58 18.98
CA ASP A 99 -14.22 -3.05 18.07
C ASP A 99 -13.57 -2.47 16.79
N ASP A 100 -12.43 -1.78 16.93
CA ASP A 100 -11.68 -1.27 15.79
C ASP A 100 -11.17 -2.42 14.92
N TRP A 101 -10.64 -3.49 15.52
CA TRP A 101 -10.21 -4.70 14.85
C TRP A 101 -11.35 -5.39 14.10
N LYS A 102 -12.46 -5.61 14.78
CA LYS A 102 -13.66 -6.21 14.19
C LYS A 102 -14.12 -5.43 12.95
N ARG A 103 -14.26 -4.11 13.07
CA ARG A 103 -14.64 -3.26 11.93
C ARG A 103 -13.63 -3.32 10.80
N SER A 104 -12.34 -3.33 11.13
CA SER A 104 -11.27 -3.47 10.14
C SER A 104 -11.39 -4.79 9.36
N CYS A 105 -11.62 -5.91 10.07
CA CYS A 105 -11.82 -7.22 9.42
C CYS A 105 -13.08 -7.23 8.54
N GLU A 106 -14.21 -6.71 9.02
CA GLU A 106 -15.47 -6.64 8.28
C GLU A 106 -15.32 -5.83 6.99
N GLU A 107 -14.69 -4.67 7.08
CA GLU A 107 -14.46 -3.79 5.92
C GLU A 107 -13.43 -4.34 4.94
N THR A 108 -12.39 -5.01 5.45
CA THR A 108 -11.39 -5.68 4.62
C THR A 108 -12.00 -6.87 3.89
N TYR A 109 -12.77 -7.71 4.57
CA TYR A 109 -13.44 -8.86 3.96
C TYR A 109 -14.40 -8.41 2.84
N TRP A 110 -15.19 -7.37 3.08
CA TRP A 110 -16.07 -6.82 2.05
C TRP A 110 -15.29 -6.36 0.80
N ARG A 111 -14.12 -5.73 0.98
CA ARG A 111 -13.26 -5.30 -0.13
C ARG A 111 -12.64 -6.47 -0.88
N ILE A 112 -12.20 -7.50 -0.17
CA ILE A 112 -11.66 -8.72 -0.78
C ILE A 112 -12.72 -9.35 -1.71
N GLU A 113 -13.93 -9.58 -1.20
CA GLU A 113 -14.99 -10.21 -2.00
C GLU A 113 -15.41 -9.33 -3.19
N THR A 114 -15.50 -8.02 -2.97
CA THR A 114 -15.86 -7.08 -4.03
C THR A 114 -14.77 -7.00 -5.10
N ALA A 115 -13.50 -6.94 -4.74
CA ALA A 115 -12.38 -6.93 -5.68
C ALA A 115 -12.29 -8.25 -6.47
N ARG A 116 -12.42 -9.40 -5.77
CA ARG A 116 -12.41 -10.73 -6.38
C ARG A 116 -13.51 -10.88 -7.44
N ALA A 117 -14.71 -10.37 -7.17
CA ALA A 117 -15.82 -10.39 -8.12
C ALA A 117 -15.53 -9.55 -9.39
N ASN A 118 -14.55 -8.66 -9.33
CA ASN A 118 -14.09 -7.83 -10.45
C ASN A 118 -12.72 -8.27 -11.02
N ASN A 119 -12.22 -9.45 -10.65
CA ASN A 119 -10.89 -9.97 -11.04
C ASN A 119 -9.73 -9.04 -10.63
N VAL A 120 -9.86 -8.38 -9.49
CA VAL A 120 -8.84 -7.50 -8.90
C VAL A 120 -8.35 -8.12 -7.61
N VAL A 121 -7.04 -8.07 -7.37
CA VAL A 121 -6.42 -8.39 -6.07
C VAL A 121 -6.55 -7.16 -5.18
N TYR A 122 -7.08 -7.34 -3.98
CA TYR A 122 -7.06 -6.33 -2.94
C TYR A 122 -5.98 -6.65 -1.92
N ALA A 123 -5.08 -5.70 -1.70
CA ALA A 123 -4.03 -5.76 -0.70
C ALA A 123 -4.18 -4.63 0.33
N ILE A 124 -3.62 -4.85 1.51
CA ILE A 124 -3.45 -3.79 2.51
C ILE A 124 -1.98 -3.51 2.75
N GLU A 125 -1.66 -2.25 3.04
CA GLU A 125 -0.34 -1.85 3.49
C GLU A 125 -0.35 -1.60 5.00
N PRO A 126 0.27 -2.47 5.83
CA PRO A 126 0.57 -2.16 7.22
C PRO A 126 1.52 -0.96 7.30
N HIS A 127 1.09 0.13 7.93
CA HIS A 127 1.86 1.38 7.97
C HIS A 127 2.00 1.92 9.39
N VAL A 128 2.95 2.83 9.60
CA VAL A 128 3.14 3.55 10.87
C VAL A 128 1.82 4.20 11.30
N GLY A 129 1.37 3.92 12.52
CA GLY A 129 0.11 4.41 13.07
C GLY A 129 -1.14 3.62 12.68
N SER A 130 -1.00 2.56 11.87
CA SER A 130 -2.12 1.65 11.60
C SER A 130 -2.44 0.73 12.78
N ILE A 131 -3.54 -0.01 12.65
CA ILE A 131 -3.93 -1.06 13.62
C ILE A 131 -2.99 -2.28 13.58
N LEU A 132 -2.07 -2.34 12.61
CA LEU A 132 -1.10 -3.42 12.38
C LEU A 132 0.33 -2.89 12.64
N PRO A 133 0.75 -2.72 13.90
CA PRO A 133 2.02 -2.09 14.23
C PRO A 133 3.25 -2.99 13.99
N ASP A 134 3.05 -4.32 13.94
CA ASP A 134 4.13 -5.30 13.83
C ASP A 134 3.72 -6.51 12.97
N ALA A 135 4.69 -7.40 12.70
CA ALA A 135 4.49 -8.57 11.86
C ALA A 135 3.55 -9.62 12.49
N ASP A 136 3.63 -9.82 13.80
CA ASP A 136 2.80 -10.81 14.50
C ASP A 136 1.31 -10.40 14.44
N THR A 137 1.04 -9.14 14.72
CA THR A 137 -0.31 -8.56 14.60
C THR A 137 -0.80 -8.61 13.14
N THR A 138 0.09 -8.37 12.17
CA THR A 138 -0.24 -8.48 10.74
C THR A 138 -0.58 -9.92 10.35
N LEU A 139 0.19 -10.92 10.82
CA LEU A 139 -0.12 -12.33 10.59
C LEU A 139 -1.45 -12.75 11.22
N GLN A 140 -1.75 -12.25 12.43
CA GLN A 140 -3.05 -12.46 13.05
C GLN A 140 -4.17 -11.90 12.18
N PHE A 141 -4.01 -10.68 11.65
CA PHE A 141 -5.00 -10.05 10.77
C PHE A 141 -5.22 -10.85 9.48
N ILE A 142 -4.15 -11.40 8.88
CA ILE A 142 -4.25 -12.27 7.70
C ILE A 142 -5.07 -13.54 8.02
N ASN A 143 -4.89 -14.12 9.20
CA ASN A 143 -5.67 -15.28 9.64
C ASN A 143 -7.15 -14.93 9.88
N ASP A 144 -7.42 -13.75 10.44
CA ASP A 144 -8.79 -13.29 10.74
C ASP A 144 -9.53 -12.77 9.48
N CYS A 145 -8.79 -12.42 8.43
CA CYS A 145 -9.30 -11.91 7.15
C CYS A 145 -8.83 -12.79 5.97
N PRO A 146 -9.35 -14.03 5.82
CA PRO A 146 -8.88 -14.96 4.79
C PRO A 146 -9.00 -14.38 3.38
N GLY A 147 -7.93 -14.50 2.61
CA GLY A 147 -7.86 -14.01 1.22
C GLY A 147 -7.28 -12.61 1.07
N ILE A 148 -6.94 -11.93 2.17
CA ILE A 148 -6.17 -10.69 2.11
C ILE A 148 -4.72 -10.98 1.69
N THR A 149 -4.16 -10.08 0.91
CA THR A 149 -2.73 -10.03 0.59
C THR A 149 -2.12 -8.72 1.09
N LEU A 150 -0.82 -8.61 1.02
CA LEU A 150 -0.11 -7.41 1.47
C LEU A 150 0.51 -6.66 0.28
N THR A 151 0.40 -5.34 0.33
CA THR A 151 1.40 -4.45 -0.22
C THR A 151 2.43 -4.27 0.89
N LEU A 152 3.55 -4.96 0.77
CA LEU A 152 4.51 -5.06 1.86
C LEU A 152 5.58 -3.98 1.72
N ASP A 153 5.63 -3.05 2.67
CA ASP A 153 6.68 -2.06 2.83
C ASP A 153 7.45 -2.31 4.13
N TYR A 154 8.70 -2.73 4.02
CA TYR A 154 9.58 -2.94 5.17
C TYR A 154 9.90 -1.63 5.90
N GLY A 155 9.90 -0.50 5.22
CA GLY A 155 10.20 0.80 5.80
C GLY A 155 9.36 1.09 7.03
N HIS A 156 8.07 0.73 7.02
CA HIS A 156 7.17 0.96 8.14
C HIS A 156 7.55 0.17 9.40
N PHE A 157 8.03 -1.04 9.25
CA PHE A 157 8.46 -1.89 10.37
C PHE A 157 9.84 -1.49 10.88
N ILE A 158 10.81 -1.28 9.98
CA ILE A 158 12.18 -0.89 10.33
C ILE A 158 12.20 0.49 11.01
N TYR A 159 11.39 1.44 10.52
CA TYR A 159 11.19 2.74 11.18
C TYR A 159 10.83 2.60 12.66
N GLN A 160 9.92 1.70 12.98
CA GLN A 160 9.46 1.43 14.35
C GLN A 160 10.48 0.62 15.17
N GLY A 161 11.60 0.19 14.59
CA GLY A 161 12.68 -0.53 15.24
C GLY A 161 12.53 -2.04 15.23
N HIS A 162 11.61 -2.59 14.43
CA HIS A 162 11.53 -4.03 14.22
C HIS A 162 12.73 -4.54 13.41
N SER A 163 13.16 -5.78 13.65
CA SER A 163 14.25 -6.38 12.89
C SER A 163 13.76 -6.88 11.52
N ASN A 164 14.65 -6.92 10.51
CA ASN A 164 14.33 -7.53 9.23
C ASN A 164 13.81 -8.97 9.40
N ALA A 165 14.43 -9.74 10.28
CA ALA A 165 14.06 -11.14 10.53
C ALA A 165 12.62 -11.29 11.05
N SER A 166 12.12 -10.35 11.86
CA SER A 166 10.74 -10.40 12.35
C SER A 166 9.71 -10.07 11.26
N VAL A 167 10.09 -9.36 10.20
CA VAL A 167 9.20 -9.00 9.08
C VAL A 167 9.19 -10.08 7.98
N HIS A 168 10.24 -10.87 7.85
CA HIS A 168 10.35 -11.91 6.81
C HIS A 168 9.16 -12.88 6.73
N PRO A 169 8.47 -13.28 7.82
CA PRO A 169 7.28 -14.12 7.75
C PRO A 169 6.13 -13.54 6.92
N LEU A 170 6.11 -12.22 6.67
CA LEU A 170 5.09 -11.56 5.86
C LEU A 170 5.32 -11.72 4.34
N ILE A 171 6.55 -12.05 3.90
CA ILE A 171 6.90 -12.13 2.48
C ILE A 171 5.98 -13.06 1.68
N PRO A 172 5.61 -14.27 2.14
CA PRO A 172 4.73 -15.15 1.39
C PRO A 172 3.31 -14.59 1.17
N HIS A 173 2.93 -13.57 1.92
CA HIS A 173 1.61 -12.94 1.84
C HIS A 173 1.60 -11.69 0.95
N ALA A 174 2.75 -11.26 0.43
CA ALA A 174 2.85 -10.09 -0.43
C ALA A 174 2.34 -10.39 -1.85
N SER A 175 1.44 -9.58 -2.36
CA SER A 175 1.04 -9.52 -3.78
C SER A 175 1.65 -8.32 -4.48
N HIS A 176 2.08 -7.31 -3.72
CA HIS A 176 2.78 -6.11 -4.18
C HIS A 176 3.85 -5.72 -3.15
N PHE A 177 4.88 -5.02 -3.58
CA PHE A 177 5.97 -4.63 -2.70
C PHE A 177 6.38 -3.17 -2.91
N HIS A 178 6.39 -2.40 -1.83
CA HIS A 178 6.93 -1.05 -1.81
C HIS A 178 8.37 -1.08 -1.30
N ALA A 179 9.27 -0.55 -2.11
CA ALA A 179 10.70 -0.47 -1.83
C ALA A 179 11.15 0.98 -1.67
N ARG A 180 11.56 1.33 -0.49
CA ARG A 180 12.32 2.55 -0.19
C ARG A 180 13.44 2.22 0.77
N ALA A 181 14.54 2.94 0.75
CA ALA A 181 15.54 2.81 1.78
C ALA A 181 14.99 3.39 3.09
N GLY A 182 15.12 2.65 4.16
CA GLY A 182 14.62 3.01 5.50
C GLY A 182 15.61 2.60 6.58
N ALA A 183 15.49 3.23 7.74
CA ALA A 183 16.27 2.92 8.92
C ALA A 183 15.43 3.18 10.18
N LYS A 184 15.87 2.72 11.33
CA LYS A 184 15.18 3.00 12.61
C LYS A 184 15.01 4.50 12.81
N GLY A 185 13.76 4.94 13.01
CA GLY A 185 13.39 6.35 13.15
C GLY A 185 13.52 7.19 11.88
N LYS A 186 13.73 6.55 10.71
CA LYS A 186 13.76 7.18 9.40
C LYS A 186 12.95 6.32 8.44
N LEU A 187 11.69 6.70 8.18
CA LEU A 187 10.82 5.95 7.28
C LEU A 187 11.37 5.92 5.85
N GLN A 188 11.97 7.02 5.43
CA GLN A 188 12.67 7.18 4.16
C GLN A 188 14.06 7.77 4.41
N THR A 189 15.08 7.18 3.79
CA THR A 189 16.46 7.67 3.88
C THR A 189 17.20 7.46 2.56
N ILE A 190 18.45 7.92 2.47
CA ILE A 190 19.31 7.65 1.31
C ILE A 190 19.72 6.17 1.29
N VAL A 191 19.94 5.60 0.11
CA VAL A 191 20.30 4.17 -0.06
C VAL A 191 21.54 3.78 0.76
N LYS A 192 22.49 4.72 0.93
CA LYS A 192 23.72 4.50 1.71
C LYS A 192 23.44 4.26 3.22
N GLU A 193 22.33 4.78 3.74
CA GLU A 193 21.95 4.66 5.17
C GLU A 193 20.85 3.60 5.39
N ASN A 194 20.56 2.82 4.37
CA ASN A 194 19.51 1.81 4.42
C ASN A 194 19.85 0.67 5.40
N GLU A 195 18.87 0.29 6.22
CA GLU A 195 18.94 -0.86 7.13
C GLU A 195 18.05 -2.05 6.69
N ILE A 196 17.30 -1.90 5.58
CA ILE A 196 16.44 -2.96 5.04
C ILE A 196 17.30 -3.99 4.32
N ASP A 197 17.15 -5.27 4.65
CA ASP A 197 17.88 -6.39 4.02
C ASP A 197 17.25 -6.81 2.69
N PHE A 198 17.38 -5.97 1.67
CA PHE A 198 16.87 -6.26 0.34
C PHE A 198 17.46 -7.54 -0.26
N LYS A 199 18.68 -7.94 0.13
CA LYS A 199 19.28 -9.18 -0.37
C LYS A 199 18.46 -10.40 0.06
N THR A 200 18.13 -10.50 1.34
CA THR A 200 17.30 -11.57 1.84
C THR A 200 15.88 -11.50 1.28
N ILE A 201 15.30 -10.31 1.15
CA ILE A 201 13.96 -10.12 0.57
C ILE A 201 13.90 -10.66 -0.86
N ILE A 202 14.84 -10.28 -1.73
CA ILE A 202 14.90 -10.75 -3.12
C ILE A 202 15.13 -12.28 -3.19
N SER A 203 15.99 -12.84 -2.32
CA SER A 203 16.16 -14.31 -2.24
C SER A 203 14.83 -15.00 -1.92
N ARG A 204 14.11 -14.51 -0.91
CA ARG A 204 12.82 -15.08 -0.51
C ARG A 204 11.74 -14.90 -1.55
N PHE A 205 11.74 -13.81 -2.32
CA PHE A 205 10.84 -13.66 -3.46
C PHE A 205 11.06 -14.76 -4.51
N LYS A 206 12.33 -15.10 -4.80
CA LYS A 206 12.63 -16.23 -5.69
C LYS A 206 12.15 -17.56 -5.11
N GLU A 207 12.37 -17.80 -3.81
CA GLU A 207 11.97 -19.02 -3.10
C GLU A 207 10.45 -19.21 -3.03
N THR A 208 9.70 -18.12 -2.82
CA THR A 208 8.23 -18.14 -2.69
C THR A 208 7.49 -18.02 -4.01
N GLY A 209 8.21 -17.80 -5.13
CA GLY A 209 7.60 -17.59 -6.45
C GLY A 209 6.84 -16.27 -6.56
N TYR A 210 7.28 -15.21 -5.85
CA TYR A 210 6.67 -13.89 -5.94
C TYR A 210 6.63 -13.40 -7.39
N SER A 211 5.45 -13.01 -7.85
CA SER A 211 5.18 -12.56 -9.23
C SER A 211 4.60 -11.16 -9.30
N GLY A 212 4.50 -10.46 -8.18
CA GLY A 212 4.04 -9.06 -8.10
C GLY A 212 5.10 -8.06 -8.58
N TYR A 213 4.72 -6.81 -8.59
CA TYR A 213 5.64 -5.72 -8.89
C TYR A 213 6.39 -5.26 -7.65
N ILE A 214 7.59 -4.69 -7.87
CA ILE A 214 8.35 -3.95 -6.85
C ILE A 214 8.32 -2.48 -7.25
N CYS A 215 7.58 -1.68 -6.50
CA CYS A 215 7.49 -0.24 -6.69
C CYS A 215 8.58 0.49 -5.90
N MET A 216 9.35 1.35 -6.54
CA MET A 216 10.29 2.25 -5.86
C MET A 216 9.49 3.41 -5.26
N GLU A 217 9.15 3.35 -3.98
CA GLU A 217 8.25 4.29 -3.34
C GLU A 217 8.98 5.40 -2.58
N TYR A 218 9.82 6.18 -3.25
CA TYR A 218 10.30 7.43 -2.68
C TYR A 218 9.26 8.53 -2.88
N VAL A 219 8.70 9.04 -1.78
CA VAL A 219 7.65 10.08 -1.78
C VAL A 219 8.18 11.41 -1.25
N TYR A 220 7.67 12.54 -1.79
CA TYR A 220 8.03 13.87 -1.32
C TYR A 220 6.86 14.44 -0.49
N VAL A 221 6.73 13.94 0.73
CA VAL A 221 5.72 14.39 1.70
C VAL A 221 6.40 14.70 3.04
N ASP A 222 5.82 15.63 3.80
CA ASP A 222 6.38 16.04 5.09
C ASP A 222 6.18 14.99 6.20
N TRP A 223 5.23 14.08 6.00
CA TRP A 223 4.94 13.00 6.93
C TRP A 223 6.20 12.13 7.17
N GLU A 224 6.54 11.93 8.44
CA GLU A 224 7.72 11.18 8.91
C GLU A 224 9.05 11.65 8.25
N GLY A 225 9.07 12.90 7.77
CA GLY A 225 10.26 13.52 7.18
C GLY A 225 10.68 12.94 5.82
N CYS A 226 9.75 12.35 5.06
CA CYS A 226 10.03 11.79 3.74
C CYS A 226 10.41 12.84 2.67
N ASN A 227 10.30 14.12 2.96
CA ASN A 227 10.73 15.23 2.09
C ASN A 227 12.22 15.60 2.25
N ARG A 228 13.02 14.79 2.97
CA ARG A 228 14.43 15.10 3.29
C ARG A 228 15.44 14.40 2.37
N THR A 229 14.99 13.66 1.38
CA THR A 229 15.82 12.92 0.41
C THR A 229 15.62 13.48 -1.00
N ASP A 230 16.61 13.33 -1.86
CA ASP A 230 16.45 13.50 -3.30
C ASP A 230 15.78 12.24 -3.88
N ASN A 231 14.45 12.28 -3.99
CA ASN A 231 13.65 11.14 -4.37
C ASN A 231 14.03 10.54 -5.72
N VAL A 232 14.40 11.39 -6.70
CA VAL A 232 14.73 10.92 -8.04
C VAL A 232 16.06 10.17 -8.04
N SER A 233 17.09 10.75 -7.44
CA SER A 233 18.41 10.11 -7.35
C SER A 233 18.35 8.82 -6.53
N GLU A 234 17.66 8.83 -5.38
CA GLU A 234 17.57 7.64 -4.52
C GLU A 234 16.71 6.54 -5.14
N THR A 235 15.67 6.87 -5.91
CA THR A 235 14.91 5.90 -6.71
C THR A 235 15.81 5.19 -7.72
N ILE A 236 16.66 5.94 -8.44
CA ILE A 236 17.58 5.37 -9.42
C ILE A 236 18.59 4.45 -8.75
N LEU A 237 19.19 4.90 -7.63
CA LEU A 237 20.17 4.10 -6.87
C LEU A 237 19.57 2.81 -6.31
N LEU A 238 18.37 2.89 -5.73
CA LEU A 238 17.69 1.72 -5.21
C LEU A 238 17.30 0.73 -6.31
N HIS A 239 16.80 1.24 -7.44
CA HIS A 239 16.50 0.41 -8.61
C HIS A 239 17.73 -0.34 -9.12
N GLN A 240 18.88 0.35 -9.20
CA GLN A 240 20.15 -0.29 -9.60
C GLN A 240 20.56 -1.39 -8.60
N LEU A 241 20.45 -1.13 -7.30
CA LEU A 241 20.75 -2.10 -6.25
C LEU A 241 19.85 -3.35 -6.37
N LEU A 242 18.53 -3.17 -6.49
CA LEU A 242 17.59 -4.28 -6.59
C LEU A 242 17.80 -5.09 -7.87
N ASN A 243 18.10 -4.46 -8.99
CA ASN A 243 18.46 -5.18 -10.22
C ASN A 243 19.74 -6.02 -10.08
N GLN A 244 20.76 -5.52 -9.41
CA GLN A 244 21.98 -6.29 -9.13
C GLN A 244 21.67 -7.51 -8.25
N LEU A 245 20.85 -7.35 -7.21
CA LEU A 245 20.44 -8.44 -6.32
C LEU A 245 19.53 -9.47 -7.03
N SER A 246 18.70 -9.04 -7.97
CA SER A 246 17.83 -9.93 -8.72
C SER A 246 18.59 -10.80 -9.72
N ASN A 247 19.74 -10.32 -10.22
CA ASN A 247 20.58 -11.03 -11.20
C ASN A 247 21.70 -11.86 -10.55
N SER A 248 21.86 -11.80 -9.25
CA SER A 248 22.84 -12.58 -8.48
C SER A 248 22.20 -13.84 -7.89
#